data_7f32c14cc7818fd557dcba1707c1381e
#
_entry.id   7f32c14cc7818fd557dcba1707c1381e
#
_cell.length_a   1.000
_cell.length_b   1.000
_cell.length_c   1.000
_cell.angle_alpha   90.00
_cell.angle_beta   90.00
_cell.angle_gamma   90.00
#
_symmetry.space_group_name_H-M   'P 1'
#
loop_
_entity.id
_entity.type
_entity.pdbx_description
1 polymer ?
#
loop_
_entity_poly.entity_id
_entity_poly.type
_entity_poly.pdbx_seq_one_letter_code
_entity_poly.pdbx_strand_id
1 'polypeptide(L)'
;MTLNYQVVVVGGGPAGLAAACSAREAGAERVLVLERDKEPGGILNQCIHNGFGLHYFKEELTGPEYAGRFIQRASELGVEILLDTMVLSVEEDHTVRAVNCRDGLLEIQAVSYTHLRAHE
;
A
#
# COMPACT_ATOMS: atom_id res chain seq x y z
N MET A 1 16.07 11.82 5.49
CA MET A 1 14.82 12.10 6.23
C MET A 1 14.38 10.84 6.95
N THR A 2 14.02 10.96 8.20
CA THR A 2 13.58 9.83 9.02
C THR A 2 12.10 9.98 9.34
N LEU A 3 11.33 8.92 9.10
CA LEU A 3 9.90 8.87 9.34
C LEU A 3 9.57 7.72 10.29
N ASN A 4 8.51 7.88 11.07
CA ASN A 4 8.08 6.85 12.02
C ASN A 4 6.63 6.45 11.75
N TYR A 5 6.40 5.16 11.64
CA TYR A 5 5.07 4.59 11.39
C TYR A 5 4.85 3.36 12.25
N GLN A 6 3.61 3.06 12.52
CA GLN A 6 3.26 1.85 13.25
C GLN A 6 3.31 0.63 12.33
N VAL A 7 2.80 0.76 11.13
CA VAL A 7 2.83 -0.31 10.11
C VAL A 7 3.26 0.29 8.77
N VAL A 8 4.19 -0.39 8.11
CA VAL A 8 4.63 -0.03 6.76
C VAL A 8 4.33 -1.20 5.83
N VAL A 9 3.62 -0.92 4.75
CA VAL A 9 3.27 -1.90 3.73
C VAL A 9 4.09 -1.61 2.47
N VAL A 10 4.85 -2.57 2.00
CA VAL A 10 5.65 -2.43 0.79
C VAL A 10 4.86 -3.02 -0.38
N GLY A 11 4.37 -2.14 -1.24
CA GLY A 11 3.57 -2.50 -2.38
C GLY A 11 2.12 -2.04 -2.25
N GLY A 12 1.67 -1.26 -3.21
CA GLY A 12 0.31 -0.71 -3.26
C GLY A 12 -0.63 -1.49 -4.16
N GLY A 13 -0.37 -2.78 -4.37
CA GLY A 13 -1.28 -3.68 -5.06
C GLY A 13 -2.48 -4.05 -4.20
N PRO A 14 -3.36 -4.94 -4.67
CA PRO A 14 -4.59 -5.26 -3.94
C PRO A 14 -4.35 -5.82 -2.55
N ALA A 15 -3.39 -6.72 -2.40
CA ALA A 15 -3.09 -7.31 -1.09
C ALA A 15 -2.50 -6.27 -0.14
N GLY A 16 -1.63 -5.40 -0.63
CA GLY A 16 -1.03 -4.33 0.17
C GLY A 16 -2.06 -3.32 0.65
N LEU A 17 -2.94 -2.89 -0.24
CA LEU A 17 -4.01 -1.96 0.11
C LEU A 17 -4.97 -2.58 1.14
N ALA A 18 -5.33 -3.85 0.94
CA ALA A 18 -6.19 -4.56 1.88
C ALA A 18 -5.52 -4.69 3.26
N ALA A 19 -4.25 -5.03 3.29
CA ALA A 19 -3.48 -5.13 4.54
C ALA A 19 -3.42 -3.79 5.28
N ALA A 20 -3.19 -2.71 4.54
CA ALA A 20 -3.14 -1.37 5.12
C ALA A 20 -4.49 -0.96 5.70
N CYS A 21 -5.56 -1.20 4.98
CA CYS A 21 -6.92 -0.93 5.46
C CYS A 21 -7.21 -1.73 6.73
N SER A 22 -6.89 -3.01 6.74
CA SER A 22 -7.10 -3.88 7.90
C SER A 22 -6.29 -3.41 9.10
N ALA A 23 -5.06 -2.96 8.91
CA ALA A 23 -4.24 -2.45 9.98
C ALA A 23 -4.87 -1.21 10.62
N ARG A 24 -5.39 -0.29 9.82
CA ARG A 24 -6.07 0.89 10.34
C ARG A 24 -7.36 0.52 11.06
N GLU A 25 -8.14 -0.38 10.50
CA GLU A 25 -9.38 -0.85 11.14
C GLU A 25 -9.12 -1.54 12.47
N ALA A 26 -7.96 -2.22 12.59
CA ALA A 26 -7.56 -2.88 13.82
C ALA A 26 -6.98 -1.92 14.87
N GLY A 27 -6.82 -0.64 14.55
CA GLY A 27 -6.41 0.38 15.50
C GLY A 27 -5.00 0.93 15.35
N ALA A 28 -4.27 0.53 14.31
CA ALA A 28 -2.95 1.11 14.04
C ALA A 28 -3.11 2.61 13.75
N GLU A 29 -2.34 3.45 14.45
CA GLU A 29 -2.49 4.90 14.35
C GLU A 29 -1.92 5.47 13.06
N ARG A 30 -0.74 4.99 12.63
CA ARG A 30 -0.11 5.46 11.40
C ARG A 30 0.28 4.27 10.55
N VAL A 31 -0.28 4.22 9.35
CA VAL A 31 0.00 3.17 8.36
C VAL A 31 0.46 3.84 7.09
N LEU A 32 1.58 3.36 6.55
CA LEU A 32 2.17 3.86 5.32
C LEU A 32 2.24 2.73 4.28
N VAL A 33 1.83 3.03 3.06
CA VAL A 33 2.03 2.17 1.90
C VAL A 33 3.09 2.80 1.02
N LEU A 34 4.10 2.03 0.65
CA LEU A 34 5.15 2.46 -0.28
C LEU A 34 4.90 1.80 -1.63
N GLU A 35 4.67 2.60 -2.66
CA GLU A 35 4.38 2.12 -4.00
C GLU A 35 5.38 2.70 -5.00
N ARG A 36 6.02 1.83 -5.80
CA ARG A 36 7.02 2.27 -6.78
C ARG A 36 6.42 2.91 -8.02
N ASP A 37 5.18 2.58 -8.35
CA ASP A 37 4.51 3.13 -9.53
C ASP A 37 3.88 4.50 -9.23
N LYS A 38 3.40 5.14 -10.28
CA LYS A 38 2.72 6.44 -10.18
C LYS A 38 1.32 6.34 -9.62
N GLU A 39 0.75 5.13 -9.66
CA GLU A 39 -0.59 4.85 -9.19
C GLU A 39 -0.60 3.60 -8.32
N PRO A 40 -1.41 3.57 -7.25
CA PRO A 40 -1.63 2.34 -6.50
C PRO A 40 -2.55 1.41 -7.29
N GLY A 41 -2.64 0.15 -6.88
CA GLY A 41 -3.53 -0.84 -7.51
C GLY A 41 -2.81 -1.97 -8.21
N GLY A 42 -1.56 -1.79 -8.58
CA GLY A 42 -0.72 -2.84 -9.18
C GLY A 42 -1.33 -3.46 -10.42
N ILE A 43 -1.31 -4.79 -10.47
CA ILE A 43 -1.80 -5.56 -11.61
C ILE A 43 -3.30 -5.32 -11.92
N LEU A 44 -4.08 -4.92 -10.92
CA LEU A 44 -5.50 -4.67 -11.11
C LEU A 44 -5.76 -3.58 -12.16
N ASN A 45 -4.86 -2.64 -12.31
CA ASN A 45 -5.01 -1.56 -13.29
C ASN A 45 -4.95 -2.06 -14.73
N GLN A 46 -4.48 -3.30 -14.94
CA GLN A 46 -4.39 -3.93 -16.25
C GLN A 46 -5.53 -4.92 -16.50
N CYS A 47 -6.37 -5.19 -15.50
CA CYS A 47 -7.44 -6.16 -15.59
C CYS A 47 -8.77 -5.46 -15.87
N ILE A 48 -9.20 -5.49 -17.13
CA ILE A 48 -10.41 -4.77 -17.55
C ILE A 48 -11.67 -5.63 -17.56
N HIS A 49 -11.57 -6.91 -17.18
CA HIS A 49 -12.75 -7.79 -17.09
C HIS A 49 -13.43 -7.64 -15.71
N ASN A 50 -14.72 -7.95 -15.67
CA ASN A 50 -15.50 -7.92 -14.43
C ASN A 50 -15.21 -9.15 -13.56
N GLY A 51 -15.68 -9.13 -12.33
CA GLY A 51 -15.58 -10.24 -11.38
C GLY A 51 -14.83 -9.93 -10.10
N PHE A 52 -14.18 -8.80 -10.03
CA PHE A 52 -13.49 -8.37 -8.80
C PHE A 52 -14.49 -7.76 -7.82
N GLY A 53 -14.29 -8.01 -6.55
CA GLY A 53 -15.06 -7.37 -5.49
C GLY A 53 -16.32 -8.09 -5.07
N LEU A 54 -16.69 -9.23 -5.69
CA LEU A 54 -17.89 -9.96 -5.35
C LEU A 54 -17.95 -10.35 -3.86
N HIS A 55 -16.84 -10.79 -3.31
CA HIS A 55 -16.78 -11.23 -1.91
C HIS A 55 -16.60 -10.08 -0.93
N TYR A 56 -15.85 -9.05 -1.31
CA TYR A 56 -15.52 -7.95 -0.42
C TYR A 56 -16.52 -6.80 -0.49
N PHE A 57 -16.78 -6.29 -1.70
CA PHE A 57 -17.70 -5.17 -1.90
C PHE A 57 -19.10 -5.62 -2.32
N LYS A 58 -19.29 -6.90 -2.61
CA LYS A 58 -20.53 -7.48 -3.09
C LYS A 58 -21.03 -6.87 -4.40
N GLU A 59 -20.10 -6.43 -5.22
CA GLU A 59 -20.32 -5.89 -6.55
C GLU A 59 -19.30 -6.48 -7.52
N GLU A 60 -19.69 -6.67 -8.77
CA GLU A 60 -18.76 -7.06 -9.81
C GLU A 60 -18.08 -5.82 -10.36
N LEU A 61 -16.74 -5.77 -10.22
CA LEU A 61 -15.95 -4.62 -10.62
C LEU A 61 -14.83 -5.05 -11.57
N THR A 62 -14.42 -4.15 -12.46
CA THR A 62 -13.18 -4.33 -13.21
C THR A 62 -12.00 -4.19 -12.27
N GLY A 63 -10.79 -4.57 -12.71
CA GLY A 63 -9.59 -4.41 -11.89
C GLY A 63 -9.38 -2.98 -11.42
N PRO A 64 -9.38 -1.97 -12.33
CA PRO A 64 -9.24 -0.57 -11.91
C PRO A 64 -10.34 -0.09 -10.96
N GLU A 65 -11.58 -0.52 -11.17
CA GLU A 65 -12.68 -0.19 -10.26
C GLU A 65 -12.47 -0.80 -8.89
N TYR A 66 -12.03 -2.05 -8.83
CA TYR A 66 -11.74 -2.74 -7.58
C TYR A 66 -10.58 -2.03 -6.85
N ALA A 67 -9.50 -1.71 -7.56
CA ALA A 67 -8.40 -0.94 -7.01
C ALA A 67 -8.86 0.41 -6.48
N GLY A 68 -9.71 1.12 -7.26
CA GLY A 68 -10.26 2.40 -6.85
C GLY A 68 -11.04 2.34 -5.56
N ARG A 69 -11.80 1.27 -5.34
CA ARG A 69 -12.54 1.06 -4.09
C ARG A 69 -11.60 0.92 -2.90
N PHE A 70 -10.52 0.16 -3.03
CA PHE A 70 -9.53 0.03 -1.97
C PHE A 70 -8.77 1.35 -1.73
N ILE A 71 -8.43 2.06 -2.79
CA ILE A 71 -7.75 3.36 -2.68
C ILE A 71 -8.63 4.35 -1.93
N GLN A 72 -9.91 4.41 -2.28
CA GLN A 72 -10.87 5.26 -1.60
C GLN A 72 -11.00 4.89 -0.12
N ARG A 73 -11.12 3.60 0.17
CA ARG A 73 -11.23 3.12 1.55
C ARG A 73 -9.97 3.43 2.34
N ALA A 74 -8.80 3.25 1.75
CA ALA A 74 -7.54 3.59 2.40
C ALA A 74 -7.47 5.08 2.74
N SER A 75 -7.93 5.94 1.81
CA SER A 75 -7.99 7.37 2.04
C SER A 75 -8.95 7.72 3.20
N GLU A 76 -10.12 7.11 3.22
CA GLU A 76 -11.11 7.31 4.29
C GLU A 76 -10.58 6.88 5.65
N LEU A 77 -9.77 5.82 5.68
CA LEU A 77 -9.18 5.30 6.91
C LEU A 77 -7.92 6.05 7.33
N GLY A 78 -7.43 6.97 6.51
CA GLY A 78 -6.25 7.75 6.83
C GLY A 78 -4.93 7.03 6.58
N VAL A 79 -4.93 6.05 5.68
CA VAL A 79 -3.70 5.39 5.23
C VAL A 79 -2.91 6.36 4.36
N GLU A 80 -1.62 6.51 4.64
CA GLU A 80 -0.73 7.34 3.84
C GLU A 80 -0.10 6.48 2.72
N ILE A 81 -0.07 7.00 1.51
CA ILE A 81 0.50 6.30 0.36
C ILE A 81 1.57 7.19 -0.26
N LEU A 82 2.80 6.67 -0.35
CA LEU A 82 3.87 7.34 -1.07
C LEU A 82 4.07 6.63 -2.41
N LEU A 83 3.76 7.33 -3.49
CA LEU A 83 3.93 6.86 -4.85
C LEU A 83 5.33 7.19 -5.38
N ASP A 84 5.70 6.59 -6.49
CA ASP A 84 7.02 6.78 -7.11
C ASP A 84 8.16 6.56 -6.13
N THR A 85 7.98 5.65 -5.17
CA THR A 85 8.93 5.39 -4.10
C THR A 85 9.40 3.95 -4.16
N MET A 86 10.69 3.76 -4.34
CA MET A 86 11.29 2.44 -4.44
C MET A 86 11.90 2.04 -3.10
N VAL A 87 11.51 0.88 -2.59
CA VAL A 87 12.12 0.30 -1.41
C VAL A 87 13.45 -0.34 -1.78
N LEU A 88 14.51 0.05 -1.08
CA LEU A 88 15.86 -0.47 -1.29
C LEU A 88 16.18 -1.63 -0.38
N SER A 89 15.75 -1.57 0.87
CA SER A 89 16.01 -2.63 1.85
C SER A 89 15.02 -2.59 2.99
N VAL A 90 14.82 -3.74 3.61
CA VAL A 90 14.09 -3.89 4.87
C VAL A 90 15.05 -4.58 5.83
N GLU A 91 15.34 -3.94 6.95
CA GLU A 91 16.35 -4.41 7.89
C GLU A 91 15.72 -5.09 9.11
N GLU A 92 16.52 -5.87 9.84
CA GLU A 92 16.04 -6.63 11.01
C GLU A 92 15.50 -5.75 12.12
N ASP A 93 15.98 -4.52 12.23
CA ASP A 93 15.50 -3.57 13.24
C ASP A 93 14.25 -2.84 12.82
N HIS A 94 13.58 -3.32 11.77
CA HIS A 94 12.36 -2.74 11.18
C HIS A 94 12.59 -1.37 10.54
N THR A 95 13.80 -1.08 10.09
CA THR A 95 14.08 0.10 9.28
C THR A 95 13.86 -0.26 7.81
N VAL A 96 13.02 0.52 7.15
CA VAL A 96 12.77 0.40 5.70
C VAL A 96 13.48 1.57 5.03
N ARG A 97 14.39 1.27 4.10
CA ARG A 97 15.07 2.29 3.32
C ARG A 97 14.43 2.38 1.95
N ALA A 98 14.10 3.59 1.55
CA ALA A 98 13.42 3.83 0.29
C ALA A 98 13.96 5.12 -0.35
N VAL A 99 13.69 5.29 -1.63
CA VAL A 99 14.14 6.47 -2.38
C VAL A 99 13.04 6.94 -3.32
N ASN A 100 12.88 8.24 -3.43
CA ASN A 100 12.08 8.87 -4.46
C ASN A 100 12.73 10.18 -4.91
N CYS A 101 12.24 10.75 -6.02
CA CYS A 101 12.84 11.95 -6.58
C CYS A 101 12.56 13.21 -5.76
N ARG A 102 11.45 13.23 -5.02
CA ARG A 102 11.08 14.42 -4.24
C ARG A 102 11.89 14.55 -2.97
N ASP A 103 12.04 13.46 -2.25
CA ASP A 103 12.58 13.46 -0.89
C ASP A 103 13.97 12.83 -0.80
N GLY A 104 14.45 12.23 -1.89
CA GLY A 104 15.71 11.51 -1.89
C GLY A 104 15.61 10.23 -1.08
N LEU A 105 16.61 9.98 -0.26
CA LEU A 105 16.67 8.78 0.57
C LEU A 105 15.83 8.95 1.83
N LEU A 106 14.96 7.96 2.08
CA LEU A 106 14.11 7.91 3.25
C LEU A 106 14.51 6.75 4.14
N GLU A 107 14.55 7.00 5.44
CA GLU A 107 14.67 5.95 6.46
C GLU A 107 13.35 5.92 7.22
N ILE A 108 12.66 4.80 7.16
CA ILE A 108 11.34 4.65 7.76
C ILE A 108 11.43 3.61 8.86
N GLN A 109 11.18 4.05 10.08
CA GLN A 109 11.18 3.17 11.24
C GLN A 109 9.76 2.66 11.46
N ALA A 110 9.58 1.35 11.49
CA ALA A 110 8.29 0.72 11.67
C ALA A 110 8.27 -0.13 12.94
N VAL A 111 7.12 -0.17 13.59
CA VAL A 111 6.88 -1.13 14.68
C VAL A 111 6.65 -2.51 14.05
N SER A 112 5.91 -2.54 12.94
CA SER A 112 5.64 -3.75 12.18
C SER A 112 5.69 -3.42 10.70
N TYR A 113 6.08 -4.38 9.86
CA TYR A 113 6.03 -4.19 8.42
C TYR A 113 5.52 -5.45 7.73
N THR A 114 4.97 -5.26 6.53
CA THR A 114 4.60 -6.36 5.64
C THR A 114 5.11 -6.05 4.24
N HIS A 115 5.59 -7.07 3.56
CA HIS A 115 6.15 -6.97 2.21
C HIS A 115 5.35 -7.86 1.28
N LEU A 116 4.64 -7.22 0.35
CA LEU A 116 3.84 -7.92 -0.63
C LEU A 116 4.33 -7.56 -2.02
N ARG A 117 4.51 -8.59 -2.84
CA ARG A 117 5.00 -8.40 -4.21
C ARG A 117 3.84 -8.08 -5.15
N ALA A 118 4.16 -7.47 -6.30
CA ALA A 118 3.16 -7.02 -7.26
C ALA A 118 2.23 -8.14 -7.76
N HIS A 119 2.71 -9.39 -7.78
CA HIS A 119 1.92 -10.52 -8.26
C HIS A 119 1.09 -11.19 -7.16
N GLU A 120 1.18 -10.70 -5.98
CA GLU A 120 0.40 -11.20 -4.83
C GLU A 120 -0.98 -10.51 -4.78
#